data_0c7b51564acd61975adea3867c45241e
#
_entry.id   0c7b51564acd61975adea3867c45241e
#
_cell.length_a   1.000
_cell.length_b   1.000
_cell.length_c   1.000
_cell.angle_alpha   90.00
_cell.angle_beta   90.00
_cell.angle_gamma   90.00
#
_symmetry.space_group_name_H-M   'P 1'
#
loop_
_entity.id
_entity.type
_entity.pdbx_description
1 polymer ?
#
loop_
_entity_poly.entity_id
_entity_poly.type
_entity_poly.pdbx_seq_one_letter_code
_entity_poly.pdbx_strand_id
1 'polypeptide(L)'
;MGLFRAIYTSRPFGFEQGILNQILMTARRCNVRDDVTGALICRSDIYLQWLEGPEEQVKNTLERISRDDRHDEMKVQVSGGVSERMFGDWAMLHDPAVSWIWTQAEIADGAVARATPEKIFAFFMPLRGASVASDMQ
;
A
#
# COMPACT_ATOMS: atom_id res chain seq x y z
N MET A 1 -14.29 12.42 -14.64
CA MET A 1 -13.32 11.41 -14.47
C MET A 1 -13.16 11.05 -13.03
N GLY A 2 -13.36 9.82 -12.72
CA GLY A 2 -13.35 9.36 -11.36
C GLY A 2 -11.97 9.03 -10.86
N LEU A 3 -11.88 8.96 -9.54
CA LEU A 3 -10.71 8.39 -8.89
C LEU A 3 -10.85 6.89 -8.84
N PHE A 4 -9.72 6.21 -8.84
CA PHE A 4 -9.63 4.77 -8.74
C PHE A 4 -8.76 4.39 -7.55
N ARG A 5 -9.13 3.33 -6.87
CA ARG A 5 -8.37 2.81 -5.73
C ARG A 5 -7.99 1.38 -6.00
N ALA A 6 -6.77 1.01 -5.62
CA ALA A 6 -6.33 -0.38 -5.63
C ALA A 6 -5.53 -0.64 -4.38
N ILE A 7 -5.74 -1.81 -3.78
CA ILE A 7 -4.99 -2.24 -2.60
C ILE A 7 -4.45 -3.62 -2.92
N TYR A 8 -3.13 -3.80 -2.76
CA TYR A 8 -2.52 -5.09 -3.01
C TYR A 8 -1.73 -5.55 -1.79
N THR A 9 -1.50 -6.85 -1.75
CA THR A 9 -0.55 -7.46 -0.83
C THR A 9 0.58 -8.06 -1.64
N SER A 10 1.77 -8.11 -1.06
CA SER A 10 2.90 -8.81 -1.68
C SER A 10 3.85 -9.26 -0.59
N ARG A 11 4.83 -10.08 -0.99
CA ARG A 11 5.82 -10.63 -0.09
C ARG A 11 7.19 -10.05 -0.43
N PRO A 12 7.83 -9.32 0.50
CA PRO A 12 9.17 -8.80 0.22
C PRO A 12 10.21 -9.90 0.18
N PHE A 13 11.26 -9.72 -0.64
CA PHE A 13 12.41 -10.59 -0.68
C PHE A 13 13.41 -10.14 0.37
N GLY A 14 13.22 -10.54 1.61
CA GLY A 14 14.03 -10.05 2.70
C GLY A 14 13.60 -8.65 3.11
N PHE A 15 14.00 -8.24 4.28
CA PHE A 15 13.60 -6.93 4.80
C PHE A 15 14.84 -6.19 5.26
N GLU A 16 15.36 -5.33 4.40
CA GLU A 16 16.47 -4.45 4.71
C GLU A 16 16.00 -3.01 4.63
N GLN A 17 16.36 -2.21 5.61
CA GLN A 17 15.92 -0.82 5.68
C GLN A 17 16.37 -0.03 4.44
N GLY A 18 17.55 -0.32 3.90
CA GLY A 18 18.03 0.35 2.71
C GLY A 18 17.17 0.07 1.48
N ILE A 19 16.73 -1.18 1.32
CA ILE A 19 15.85 -1.55 0.21
C ILE A 19 14.49 -0.88 0.37
N LEU A 20 13.94 -0.88 1.57
CA LEU A 20 12.67 -0.23 1.85
C LEU A 20 12.76 1.27 1.55
N ASN A 21 13.83 1.93 1.95
CA ASN A 21 14.03 3.35 1.67
C ASN A 21 14.05 3.62 0.17
N GLN A 22 14.69 2.77 -0.62
CA GLN A 22 14.71 2.91 -2.08
C GLN A 22 13.32 2.75 -2.68
N ILE A 23 12.56 1.79 -2.20
CA ILE A 23 11.18 1.56 -2.65
C ILE A 23 10.34 2.81 -2.37
N LEU A 24 10.43 3.35 -1.16
CA LEU A 24 9.66 4.54 -0.77
C LEU A 24 10.06 5.77 -1.58
N MET A 25 11.36 5.97 -1.81
CA MET A 25 11.84 7.10 -2.62
C MET A 25 11.31 7.01 -4.04
N THR A 26 11.41 5.84 -4.65
CA THR A 26 10.92 5.62 -6.01
C THR A 26 9.41 5.83 -6.08
N ALA A 27 8.68 5.26 -5.12
CA ALA A 27 7.22 5.38 -5.08
C ALA A 27 6.80 6.83 -4.96
N ARG A 28 7.41 7.59 -4.03
CA ARG A 28 7.05 8.98 -3.82
C ARG A 28 7.32 9.84 -5.04
N ARG A 29 8.47 9.64 -5.68
CA ARG A 29 8.81 10.38 -6.89
C ARG A 29 7.83 10.10 -8.03
N CYS A 30 7.56 8.83 -8.29
CA CYS A 30 6.65 8.43 -9.37
C CYS A 30 5.22 8.83 -9.05
N ASN A 31 4.79 8.69 -7.80
CA ASN A 31 3.42 9.01 -7.40
C ASN A 31 3.12 10.50 -7.50
N VAL A 32 4.07 11.35 -7.14
CA VAL A 32 3.90 12.80 -7.32
C VAL A 32 3.73 13.14 -8.81
N ARG A 33 4.57 12.55 -9.66
CA ARG A 33 4.49 12.76 -11.10
C ARG A 33 3.13 12.31 -11.67
N ASP A 34 2.62 11.19 -11.17
CA ASP A 34 1.45 10.51 -11.73
C ASP A 34 0.15 10.84 -11.00
N ASP A 35 0.19 11.76 -10.04
CA ASP A 35 -0.97 12.14 -9.23
C ASP A 35 -1.58 10.95 -8.47
N VAL A 36 -0.73 10.06 -7.99
CA VAL A 36 -1.12 8.92 -7.17
C VAL A 36 -0.76 9.21 -5.72
N THR A 37 -1.66 8.86 -4.81
CA THR A 37 -1.42 8.98 -3.37
C THR A 37 -1.75 7.66 -2.70
N GLY A 38 -1.32 7.49 -1.45
CA GLY A 38 -1.62 6.24 -0.77
C GLY A 38 -0.79 6.01 0.48
N ALA A 39 -0.80 4.76 0.93
CA ALA A 39 -0.12 4.36 2.14
C ALA A 39 0.48 2.97 1.97
N LEU A 40 1.62 2.74 2.61
CA LEU A 40 2.30 1.45 2.62
C LEU A 40 2.45 0.99 4.07
N ILE A 41 1.84 -0.14 4.36
CA ILE A 41 2.06 -0.87 5.61
C ILE A 41 3.06 -1.98 5.28
N CYS A 42 4.17 -2.04 6.00
CA CYS A 42 5.19 -3.03 5.69
C CYS A 42 5.75 -3.70 6.93
N ARG A 43 6.13 -4.94 6.73
CA ARG A 43 6.79 -5.77 7.72
C ARG A 43 7.69 -6.75 6.95
N SER A 44 8.54 -7.49 7.65
CA SER A 44 9.49 -8.39 6.97
C SER A 44 8.83 -9.48 6.13
N ASP A 45 7.58 -9.80 6.40
CA ASP A 45 6.86 -10.90 5.74
C ASP A 45 5.73 -10.44 4.82
N ILE A 46 5.36 -9.16 4.82
CA ILE A 46 4.25 -8.69 3.99
C ILE A 46 4.34 -7.20 3.72
N TYR A 47 3.95 -6.82 2.50
CA TYR A 47 3.62 -5.45 2.13
C TYR A 47 2.11 -5.37 1.88
N LEU A 48 1.49 -4.30 2.41
CA LEU A 48 0.12 -3.92 2.09
C LEU A 48 0.18 -2.48 1.57
N GLN A 49 -0.27 -2.24 0.36
CA GLN A 49 -0.19 -0.90 -0.22
C GLN A 49 -1.53 -0.47 -0.77
N TRP A 50 -1.94 0.75 -0.39
CA TRP A 50 -3.14 1.43 -0.87
C TRP A 50 -2.68 2.48 -1.87
N LEU A 51 -3.25 2.44 -3.07
CA LEU A 51 -2.97 3.38 -4.14
C LEU A 51 -4.28 4.01 -4.58
N GLU A 52 -4.29 5.31 -4.80
CA GLU A 52 -5.47 6.03 -5.28
C GLU A 52 -5.07 7.19 -6.17
N GLY A 53 -5.86 7.45 -7.19
CA GLY A 53 -5.61 8.50 -8.16
C GLY A 53 -6.39 8.25 -9.43
N PRO A 54 -6.01 8.91 -10.54
CA PRO A 54 -6.64 8.64 -11.83
C PRO A 54 -6.50 7.16 -12.20
N GLU A 55 -7.55 6.57 -12.72
CA GLU A 55 -7.59 5.12 -12.97
C GLU A 55 -6.41 4.65 -13.80
N GLU A 56 -6.11 5.34 -14.91
CA GLU A 56 -5.01 4.96 -15.78
C GLU A 56 -3.67 4.96 -15.04
N GLN A 57 -3.44 5.99 -14.22
CA GLN A 57 -2.19 6.12 -13.49
C GLN A 57 -2.05 5.06 -12.41
N VAL A 58 -3.13 4.74 -11.70
CA VAL A 58 -3.10 3.69 -10.69
C VAL A 58 -2.81 2.34 -11.35
N LYS A 59 -3.45 2.05 -12.47
CA LYS A 59 -3.22 0.79 -13.20
C LYS A 59 -1.80 0.69 -13.72
N ASN A 60 -1.24 1.78 -14.25
CA ASN A 60 0.15 1.80 -14.70
C ASN A 60 1.11 1.60 -13.53
N THR A 61 0.80 2.18 -12.38
CA THR A 61 1.60 2.01 -11.17
C THR A 61 1.59 0.55 -10.71
N LEU A 62 0.42 -0.09 -10.71
CA LEU A 62 0.31 -1.51 -10.35
C LEU A 62 1.13 -2.39 -11.29
N GLU A 63 1.08 -2.11 -12.60
CA GLU A 63 1.85 -2.89 -13.56
C GLU A 63 3.34 -2.73 -13.33
N ARG A 64 3.81 -1.50 -13.08
CA ARG A 64 5.23 -1.27 -12.77
C ARG A 64 5.65 -2.02 -11.51
N ILE A 65 4.81 -1.96 -10.47
CA ILE A 65 5.10 -2.65 -9.21
C ILE A 65 5.12 -4.16 -9.40
N SER A 66 4.23 -4.70 -10.23
CA SER A 66 4.18 -6.14 -10.47
C SER A 66 5.45 -6.69 -11.12
N ARG A 67 6.21 -5.82 -11.80
CA ARG A 67 7.47 -6.20 -12.44
C ARG A 67 8.68 -5.98 -11.55
N ASP A 68 8.49 -5.42 -10.36
CA ASP A 68 9.58 -5.14 -9.44
C ASP A 68 10.02 -6.45 -8.79
N ASP A 69 11.31 -6.74 -8.86
CA ASP A 69 11.86 -8.00 -8.36
C ASP A 69 12.23 -7.96 -6.88
N ARG A 70 11.91 -6.84 -6.19
CA ARG A 70 12.16 -6.74 -4.74
C ARG A 70 11.04 -7.38 -3.91
N HIS A 71 10.00 -7.90 -4.56
CA HIS A 71 8.91 -8.61 -3.91
C HIS A 71 8.28 -9.61 -4.89
N ASP A 72 7.45 -10.51 -4.37
CA ASP A 72 6.67 -11.43 -5.20
C ASP A 72 5.31 -11.70 -4.57
N GLU A 73 4.58 -12.64 -5.14
CA GLU A 73 3.25 -13.02 -4.66
C GLU A 73 2.31 -11.81 -4.57
N MET A 74 2.45 -10.87 -5.52
CA MET A 74 1.58 -9.71 -5.56
C MET A 74 0.15 -10.13 -5.90
N LYS A 75 -0.79 -9.69 -5.07
CA LYS A 75 -2.22 -9.96 -5.27
C LYS A 75 -3.00 -8.68 -5.03
N VAL A 76 -3.76 -8.25 -6.04
CA VAL A 76 -4.68 -7.13 -5.87
C VAL A 76 -5.88 -7.62 -5.07
N GLN A 77 -6.05 -7.09 -3.87
CA GLN A 77 -7.10 -7.51 -2.95
C GLN A 77 -8.39 -6.73 -3.17
N VAL A 78 -8.27 -5.45 -3.52
CA VAL A 78 -9.39 -4.55 -3.73
C VAL A 78 -9.06 -3.63 -4.88
N SER A 79 -10.02 -3.41 -5.79
CA SER A 79 -9.85 -2.38 -6.82
C SER A 79 -11.22 -1.87 -7.24
N GLY A 80 -11.29 -0.60 -7.60
CA GLY A 80 -12.54 -0.01 -8.07
C GLY A 80 -12.55 1.50 -7.98
N GLY A 81 -13.60 2.10 -8.51
CA GLY A 81 -13.78 3.54 -8.46
C GLY A 81 -14.13 4.04 -7.06
N VAL A 82 -13.67 5.23 -6.73
CA VAL A 82 -13.99 5.88 -5.45
C VAL A 82 -14.31 7.33 -5.72
N SER A 83 -15.05 7.96 -4.79
CA SER A 83 -15.46 9.35 -4.95
C SER A 83 -14.42 10.33 -4.44
N GLU A 84 -13.58 9.91 -3.49
CA GLU A 84 -12.57 10.79 -2.89
C GLU A 84 -11.38 9.98 -2.40
N ARG A 85 -10.27 10.67 -2.17
CA ARG A 85 -9.05 10.04 -1.67
C ARG A 85 -9.10 9.94 -0.16
N MET A 86 -8.57 8.84 0.38
CA MET A 86 -8.38 8.69 1.82
C MET A 86 -7.01 9.21 2.26
N PHE A 87 -6.00 9.09 1.42
CA PHE A 87 -4.62 9.47 1.73
C PHE A 87 -4.12 10.57 0.78
N GLY A 88 -4.98 11.55 0.50
CA GLY A 88 -4.69 12.58 -0.49
C GLY A 88 -3.49 13.46 -0.18
N ASP A 89 -3.08 13.54 1.09
CA ASP A 89 -1.94 14.36 1.50
C ASP A 89 -0.59 13.65 1.35
N TRP A 90 -0.60 12.38 0.94
CA TRP A 90 0.60 11.55 0.97
C TRP A 90 0.91 10.96 -0.39
N ALA A 91 2.05 11.32 -0.99
CA ALA A 91 2.56 10.56 -2.13
C ALA A 91 2.79 9.10 -1.75
N MET A 92 3.21 8.83 -0.52
CA MET A 92 3.21 7.48 0.05
C MET A 92 3.45 7.59 1.56
N LEU A 93 2.38 7.42 2.35
CA LEU A 93 2.50 7.32 3.80
C LEU A 93 3.07 5.96 4.14
N HIS A 94 4.09 5.93 4.96
CA HIS A 94 4.73 4.69 5.38
C HIS A 94 4.45 4.40 6.85
N ASP A 95 4.05 3.17 7.15
CA ASP A 95 3.88 2.74 8.52
C ASP A 95 4.42 1.31 8.68
N PRO A 96 5.40 1.10 9.55
CA PRO A 96 5.89 -0.25 9.86
C PRO A 96 4.92 -0.93 10.83
N ALA A 97 3.91 -1.60 10.30
CA ALA A 97 2.89 -2.24 11.12
C ALA A 97 3.47 -3.38 11.92
N VAL A 98 3.15 -3.43 13.21
CA VAL A 98 3.67 -4.47 14.08
C VAL A 98 2.59 -5.23 14.82
N SER A 99 1.39 -4.65 15.04
CA SER A 99 0.45 -5.29 15.97
C SER A 99 -0.99 -5.34 15.52
N TRP A 100 -1.41 -4.59 14.51
CA TRP A 100 -2.84 -4.57 14.16
C TRP A 100 -3.19 -5.25 12.86
N ILE A 101 -2.21 -5.75 12.12
CA ILE A 101 -2.47 -6.58 10.94
C ILE A 101 -2.28 -8.05 11.33
N TRP A 102 -2.41 -8.94 10.35
CA TRP A 102 -2.19 -10.37 10.58
C TRP A 102 -0.85 -10.63 11.27
N THR A 103 -0.84 -11.59 12.19
CA THR A 103 0.42 -12.08 12.76
C THR A 103 1.20 -12.84 11.71
N GLN A 104 2.50 -13.03 11.94
CA GLN A 104 3.32 -13.84 11.03
C GLN A 104 2.79 -15.27 10.93
N ALA A 105 2.30 -15.83 12.03
CA ALA A 105 1.71 -17.17 12.03
C ALA A 105 0.45 -17.22 11.16
N GLU A 106 -0.41 -16.21 11.25
CA GLU A 106 -1.61 -16.13 10.42
C GLU A 106 -1.26 -16.07 8.92
N ILE A 107 -0.24 -15.28 8.56
CA ILE A 107 0.20 -15.17 7.18
C ILE A 107 0.75 -16.52 6.69
N ALA A 108 1.56 -17.19 7.51
CA ALA A 108 2.07 -18.51 7.18
C ALA A 108 0.95 -19.53 7.00
N ASP A 109 -0.19 -19.33 7.68
CA ASP A 109 -1.36 -20.20 7.60
C ASP A 109 -2.32 -19.81 6.47
N GLY A 110 -1.94 -18.89 5.59
CA GLY A 110 -2.73 -18.56 4.40
C GLY A 110 -3.76 -17.44 4.59
N ALA A 111 -3.59 -16.58 5.60
CA ALA A 111 -4.54 -15.49 5.85
C ALA A 111 -4.69 -14.56 4.65
N VAL A 112 -3.61 -14.32 3.90
CA VAL A 112 -3.63 -13.43 2.73
C VAL A 112 -4.60 -13.96 1.67
N ALA A 113 -4.60 -15.26 1.42
CA ALA A 113 -5.47 -15.87 0.42
C ALA A 113 -6.95 -15.83 0.85
N ARG A 114 -7.20 -15.74 2.14
CA ARG A 114 -8.56 -15.71 2.72
C ARG A 114 -9.02 -14.30 3.06
N ALA A 115 -8.26 -13.28 2.67
CA ALA A 115 -8.57 -11.90 3.05
C ALA A 115 -9.88 -11.43 2.42
N THR A 116 -10.63 -10.62 3.19
CA THR A 116 -11.83 -9.95 2.70
C THR A 116 -11.54 -8.45 2.55
N PRO A 117 -12.29 -7.75 1.68
CA PRO A 117 -12.11 -6.30 1.56
C PRO A 117 -12.26 -5.57 2.90
N GLU A 118 -13.20 -5.98 3.73
CA GLU A 118 -13.44 -5.35 5.03
C GLU A 118 -12.23 -5.48 5.94
N LYS A 119 -11.58 -6.64 5.93
CA LYS A 119 -10.38 -6.87 6.73
C LYS A 119 -9.24 -5.98 6.25
N ILE A 120 -9.06 -5.90 4.94
CA ILE A 120 -8.03 -5.06 4.34
C ILE A 120 -8.25 -3.59 4.71
N PHE A 121 -9.48 -3.09 4.56
CA PHE A 121 -9.80 -1.72 4.94
C PHE A 121 -9.49 -1.44 6.40
N ALA A 122 -9.84 -2.38 7.28
CA ALA A 122 -9.62 -2.23 8.72
C ALA A 122 -8.14 -2.03 9.05
N PHE A 123 -7.24 -2.64 8.29
CA PHE A 123 -5.81 -2.47 8.52
C PHE A 123 -5.33 -1.05 8.23
N PHE A 124 -5.98 -0.35 7.30
CA PHE A 124 -5.59 1.01 6.93
C PHE A 124 -6.29 2.08 7.75
N MET A 125 -7.35 1.75 8.47
CA MET A 125 -8.09 2.74 9.24
C MET A 125 -7.25 3.49 10.27
N PRO A 126 -6.33 2.85 11.01
CA PRO A 126 -5.48 3.59 11.94
C PRO A 126 -4.62 4.67 11.27
N LEU A 127 -4.31 4.51 9.98
CA LEU A 127 -3.48 5.45 9.25
C LEU A 127 -4.26 6.66 8.75
N ARG A 128 -5.58 6.58 8.71
CA ARG A 128 -6.42 7.65 8.15
C ARG A 128 -6.20 8.99 8.86
N GLY A 129 -5.94 8.95 10.17
CA GLY A 129 -5.69 10.15 10.96
C GLY A 129 -4.27 10.68 10.88
N ALA A 130 -3.35 9.92 10.27
CA ALA A 130 -1.94 10.29 10.26
C ALA A 130 -1.67 11.55 9.45
N SER A 131 -2.46 11.82 8.39
CA SER A 131 -2.29 13.03 7.61
C SER A 131 -2.52 14.28 8.46
N VAL A 132 -3.49 14.23 9.37
CA VAL A 132 -3.75 15.33 10.29
C VAL A 132 -2.61 15.47 11.30
N ALA A 133 -2.15 14.36 11.84
CA ALA A 133 -1.03 14.37 12.79
C ALA A 133 0.25 14.87 12.14
N SER A 134 0.50 14.50 10.90
CA SER A 134 1.68 14.93 10.16
C SER A 134 1.72 16.44 9.97
N ASP A 135 0.57 17.07 9.76
CA ASP A 135 0.48 18.52 9.58
C ASP A 135 0.89 19.28 10.84
N MET A 136 0.89 18.64 11.97
CA MET A 136 1.23 19.24 13.25
C MET A 136 2.71 19.13 13.59
N GLN A 137 3.45 18.43 12.79
CA GLN A 137 4.88 18.23 12.98
C GLN A 137 5.68 19.07 12.01
#